data_e354c0f8dccb708ac415ccf14b400554
#
_entry.id   e354c0f8dccb708ac415ccf14b400554
#
_cell.length_a   1.000
_cell.length_b   1.000
_cell.length_c   1.000
_cell.angle_alpha   90.00
_cell.angle_beta   90.00
_cell.angle_gamma   90.00
#
_symmetry.space_group_name_H-M   'P 1'
#
loop_
_entity.id
_entity.type
_entity.pdbx_description
1 polymer ?
#
loop_
_entity_poly.entity_id
_entity_poly.type
_entity_poly.pdbx_seq_one_letter_code
_entity_poly.pdbx_strand_id
1 'polypeptide(L)'
;AAAAVGQQVPVGAYAPQGGATVSSAQADVEALQDIAQLERLVGALTSQPIVSAQVAGAGVAVGHAASDPQLVGQGVLRRMMEHLLQDARLLPAVQQVLRTLEPALQQLVRYDPAFFSDATHPARQLLDAVTERSLSFESEAAPGFERFIRLVREAFAHLGGQPIENAQPFAAVLKALQLAWE
;
A
#
# COMPACT_ATOMS: atom_id res chain seq x y z
N ALA A 1 18.73 16.01 -78.31
CA ALA A 1 18.95 17.38 -77.85
C ALA A 1 18.26 17.55 -76.45
N ALA A 2 19.01 17.77 -75.46
CA ALA A 2 18.79 18.63 -74.34
C ALA A 2 19.45 18.07 -73.05
N ALA A 3 20.34 18.88 -72.60
CA ALA A 3 21.28 18.69 -71.50
C ALA A 3 20.60 18.52 -70.15
N ALA A 4 21.10 17.62 -69.33
CA ALA A 4 20.88 17.53 -67.90
C ALA A 4 22.01 18.30 -67.20
N VAL A 5 21.62 19.32 -66.42
CA VAL A 5 22.47 20.03 -65.46
C VAL A 5 22.31 19.38 -64.10
N GLY A 6 23.40 18.75 -63.67
CA GLY A 6 23.51 18.24 -62.32
C GLY A 6 23.77 19.38 -61.34
N GLN A 7 23.01 19.43 -60.26
CA GLN A 7 23.30 20.25 -59.10
C GLN A 7 23.74 19.35 -57.93
N GLN A 8 25.03 19.42 -57.65
CA GLN A 8 25.68 18.89 -56.46
C GLN A 8 25.22 19.70 -55.25
N VAL A 9 24.61 19.05 -54.27
CA VAL A 9 24.39 19.58 -52.94
C VAL A 9 25.58 19.22 -52.04
N PRO A 10 26.19 20.17 -51.34
CA PRO A 10 27.32 19.89 -50.48
C PRO A 10 26.86 19.11 -49.22
N VAL A 11 27.54 18.02 -48.98
CA VAL A 11 27.43 17.25 -47.75
C VAL A 11 27.99 18.10 -46.60
N GLY A 12 27.11 18.70 -45.80
CA GLY A 12 27.46 19.35 -44.55
C GLY A 12 27.91 18.30 -43.53
N ALA A 13 29.19 18.37 -43.18
CA ALA A 13 29.79 17.61 -42.11
C ALA A 13 29.08 17.95 -40.79
N TYR A 14 28.31 17.01 -40.29
CA TYR A 14 27.82 17.07 -38.91
C TYR A 14 28.95 16.55 -38.02
N ALA A 15 29.62 17.44 -37.32
CA ALA A 15 30.51 17.11 -36.23
C ALA A 15 29.67 16.62 -35.03
N PRO A 16 29.99 15.48 -34.44
CA PRO A 16 29.39 15.11 -33.16
C PRO A 16 30.01 15.99 -32.08
N GLN A 17 29.28 16.95 -31.58
CA GLN A 17 29.64 17.63 -30.34
C GLN A 17 29.49 16.64 -29.22
N GLY A 18 30.58 16.07 -28.74
CA GLY A 18 30.70 15.37 -27.48
C GLY A 18 30.49 16.37 -26.35
N GLY A 19 29.40 16.16 -25.60
CA GLY A 19 29.08 16.97 -24.44
C GLY A 19 27.90 16.41 -23.67
N ALA A 20 28.03 15.22 -23.13
CA ALA A 20 27.06 14.73 -22.14
C ALA A 20 27.54 13.48 -21.36
N THR A 21 28.81 13.41 -20.96
CA THR A 21 29.30 12.32 -20.13
C THR A 21 29.74 12.73 -18.72
N VAL A 22 29.58 13.99 -18.35
CA VAL A 22 29.91 14.48 -16.99
C VAL A 22 28.72 14.57 -16.05
N SER A 23 27.49 14.43 -16.56
CA SER A 23 26.28 14.57 -15.71
C SER A 23 25.92 13.29 -14.97
N SER A 24 26.26 12.12 -15.49
CA SER A 24 25.94 10.84 -14.90
C SER A 24 26.80 10.54 -13.66
N ALA A 25 28.11 10.80 -13.75
CA ALA A 25 29.01 10.56 -12.62
C ALA A 25 28.77 11.52 -11.43
N GLN A 26 28.27 12.74 -11.69
CA GLN A 26 27.94 13.69 -10.63
C GLN A 26 26.64 13.30 -9.92
N ALA A 27 25.63 12.82 -10.65
CA ALA A 27 24.40 12.33 -10.07
C ALA A 27 24.61 11.08 -9.20
N ASP A 28 25.52 10.20 -9.61
CA ASP A 28 25.88 9.00 -8.84
C ASP A 28 26.63 9.36 -7.54
N VAL A 29 27.47 10.40 -7.57
CA VAL A 29 28.20 10.86 -6.38
C VAL A 29 27.26 11.59 -5.40
N GLU A 30 26.31 12.37 -5.89
CA GLU A 30 25.29 13.01 -5.03
C GLU A 30 24.37 11.97 -4.38
N ALA A 31 23.93 10.95 -5.11
CA ALA A 31 23.12 9.86 -4.56
C ALA A 31 23.85 9.07 -3.48
N LEU A 32 25.17 8.84 -3.64
CA LEU A 32 25.98 8.17 -2.62
C LEU A 32 26.20 9.05 -1.37
N GLN A 33 26.27 10.38 -1.55
CA GLN A 33 26.38 11.32 -0.43
C GLN A 33 25.08 11.38 0.38
N ASP A 34 23.92 11.34 -0.28
CA ASP A 34 22.62 11.32 0.40
C ASP A 34 22.42 10.03 1.21
N ILE A 35 22.83 8.88 0.70
CA ILE A 35 22.78 7.61 1.43
C ILE A 35 23.70 7.65 2.66
N ALA A 36 24.92 8.16 2.52
CA ALA A 36 25.85 8.31 3.63
C ALA A 36 25.36 9.32 4.70
N GLN A 37 24.58 10.30 4.29
CA GLN A 37 23.98 11.29 5.19
C GLN A 37 22.80 10.69 5.96
N LEU A 38 21.99 9.86 5.31
CA LEU A 38 20.92 9.10 5.94
C LEU A 38 21.46 8.09 6.94
N GLU A 39 22.54 7.38 6.63
CA GLU A 39 23.19 6.44 7.55
C GLU A 39 23.74 7.15 8.80
N ARG A 40 24.29 8.35 8.63
CA ARG A 40 24.75 9.18 9.77
C ARG A 40 23.61 9.64 10.67
N LEU A 41 22.47 10.04 10.08
CA LEU A 41 21.29 10.42 10.83
C LEU A 41 20.68 9.25 11.59
N VAL A 42 20.58 8.08 10.97
CA VAL A 42 20.14 6.85 11.62
C VAL A 42 21.12 6.43 12.74
N GLY A 43 22.42 6.51 12.49
CA GLY A 43 23.44 6.23 13.49
C GLY A 43 23.42 7.21 14.67
N ALA A 44 23.14 8.50 14.42
CA ALA A 44 23.03 9.50 15.48
C ALA A 44 21.77 9.29 16.35
N LEU A 45 20.67 8.80 15.77
CA LEU A 45 19.44 8.48 16.50
C LEU A 45 19.58 7.19 17.32
N THR A 46 20.43 6.25 16.88
CA THR A 46 20.66 4.97 17.58
C THR A 46 21.78 5.06 18.64
N SER A 47 22.64 6.09 18.57
CA SER A 47 23.83 6.25 19.42
C SER A 47 23.64 7.23 20.57
N GLN A 48 22.40 7.62 20.92
CA GLN A 48 22.20 8.38 22.16
C GLN A 48 22.39 7.45 23.37
N PRO A 49 23.46 7.64 24.15
CA PRO A 49 23.60 6.91 25.40
C PRO A 49 22.47 7.37 26.33
N ILE A 50 21.72 6.42 26.86
CA ILE A 50 20.77 6.64 27.93
C ILE A 50 21.59 7.15 29.15
N VAL A 51 21.74 8.46 29.27
CA VAL A 51 22.29 9.06 30.48
C VAL A 51 21.20 8.93 31.54
N SER A 52 21.39 7.96 32.45
CA SER A 52 20.63 7.89 33.69
C SER A 52 20.94 9.14 34.53
N ALA A 53 20.20 10.20 34.33
CA ALA A 53 20.18 11.35 35.23
C ALA A 53 19.06 11.13 36.25
N GLN A 54 19.45 10.60 37.41
CA GLN A 54 18.68 10.74 38.64
C GLN A 54 18.61 12.22 38.98
N VAL A 55 17.47 12.83 38.79
CA VAL A 55 17.11 14.08 39.47
C VAL A 55 15.72 13.89 40.05
N ALA A 56 15.68 13.85 41.36
CA ALA A 56 14.46 13.93 42.14
C ALA A 56 13.80 15.32 41.95
N GLY A 57 12.51 15.34 41.75
CA GLY A 57 11.66 16.47 42.04
C GLY A 57 10.97 17.12 40.85
N ALA A 58 9.64 17.09 40.94
CA ALA A 58 8.65 17.80 40.17
C ALA A 58 8.12 17.10 38.92
N GLY A 59 6.93 16.52 39.10
CA GLY A 59 6.19 15.81 38.08
C GLY A 59 5.79 16.65 36.87
N VAL A 60 6.36 16.29 35.76
CA VAL A 60 5.69 16.34 34.47
C VAL A 60 5.88 14.94 33.88
N ALA A 61 4.87 14.11 34.04
CA ALA A 61 4.79 12.84 33.32
C ALA A 61 4.69 13.16 31.83
N VAL A 62 5.84 13.34 31.17
CA VAL A 62 5.92 13.09 29.74
C VAL A 62 5.86 11.58 29.62
N GLY A 63 4.62 11.08 29.53
CA GLY A 63 4.35 9.70 29.24
C GLY A 63 5.13 9.35 27.98
N HIS A 64 6.17 8.55 28.15
CA HIS A 64 6.52 7.58 27.14
C HIS A 64 5.30 6.65 27.08
N ALA A 65 4.32 7.06 26.27
CA ALA A 65 3.38 6.11 25.73
C ALA A 65 4.25 5.13 24.94
N ALA A 66 4.67 4.06 25.62
CA ALA A 66 5.04 2.85 24.94
C ALA A 66 3.89 2.64 23.96
N SER A 67 4.15 2.90 22.68
CA SER A 67 3.13 2.80 21.64
C SER A 67 2.68 1.35 21.68
N ASP A 68 1.52 1.12 22.26
CA ASP A 68 0.94 -0.21 22.38
C ASP A 68 0.94 -0.81 20.97
N PRO A 69 1.60 -1.93 20.71
CA PRO A 69 1.67 -2.52 19.38
C PRO A 69 0.29 -2.72 18.76
N GLN A 70 -0.71 -2.93 19.60
CA GLN A 70 -2.11 -3.07 19.17
C GLN A 70 -2.68 -1.73 18.67
N LEU A 71 -2.37 -0.63 19.32
CA LEU A 71 -2.81 0.71 18.87
C LEU A 71 -2.11 1.11 17.57
N VAL A 72 -0.84 0.77 17.43
CA VAL A 72 -0.09 1.01 16.18
C VAL A 72 -0.70 0.18 15.05
N GLY A 73 -0.96 -1.11 15.27
CA GLY A 73 -1.58 -1.98 14.29
C GLY A 73 -2.96 -1.48 13.84
N GLN A 74 -3.80 -1.04 14.77
CA GLN A 74 -5.11 -0.45 14.44
C GLN A 74 -4.98 0.85 13.64
N GLY A 75 -3.99 1.69 13.96
CA GLY A 75 -3.71 2.92 13.22
C GLY A 75 -3.27 2.65 11.78
N VAL A 76 -2.42 1.65 11.58
CA VAL A 76 -1.97 1.20 10.25
C VAL A 76 -3.14 0.64 9.45
N LEU A 77 -3.96 -0.22 10.06
CA LEU A 77 -5.16 -0.77 9.43
C LEU A 77 -6.11 0.34 8.96
N ARG A 78 -6.39 1.31 9.84
CA ARG A 78 -7.26 2.44 9.50
C ARG A 78 -6.75 3.19 8.27
N ARG A 79 -5.46 3.55 8.23
CA ARG A 79 -4.87 4.23 7.07
C ARG A 79 -4.95 3.39 5.80
N MET A 80 -4.71 2.08 5.91
CA MET A 80 -4.83 1.16 4.78
C MET A 80 -6.27 1.14 4.25
N MET A 81 -7.27 1.05 5.14
CA MET A 81 -8.68 1.08 4.77
C MET A 81 -9.09 2.44 4.18
N GLU A 82 -8.67 3.54 4.77
CA GLU A 82 -8.91 4.89 4.22
C GLU A 82 -8.36 5.00 2.80
N HIS A 83 -7.13 4.53 2.56
CA HIS A 83 -6.51 4.57 1.24
C HIS A 83 -7.27 3.69 0.23
N LEU A 84 -7.65 2.50 0.63
CA LEU A 84 -8.45 1.59 -0.20
C LEU A 84 -9.82 2.20 -0.55
N LEU A 85 -10.50 2.81 0.42
CA LEU A 85 -11.82 3.42 0.24
C LEU A 85 -11.79 4.74 -0.56
N GLN A 86 -10.62 5.36 -0.70
CA GLN A 86 -10.41 6.55 -1.54
C GLN A 86 -10.10 6.20 -3.01
N ASP A 87 -9.93 4.93 -3.35
CA ASP A 87 -9.70 4.53 -4.75
C ASP A 87 -10.94 4.85 -5.59
N ALA A 88 -10.79 5.82 -6.50
CA ALA A 88 -11.86 6.29 -7.38
C ALA A 88 -12.35 5.21 -8.36
N ARG A 89 -11.64 4.11 -8.51
CA ARG A 89 -12.02 2.97 -9.35
C ARG A 89 -13.02 2.06 -8.68
N LEU A 90 -13.14 2.13 -7.35
CA LEU A 90 -14.10 1.33 -6.59
C LEU A 90 -15.49 1.99 -6.63
N LEU A 91 -16.49 1.22 -7.01
CA LEU A 91 -17.88 1.67 -6.99
C LEU A 91 -18.36 1.96 -5.55
N PRO A 92 -19.22 2.97 -5.35
CA PRO A 92 -19.68 3.36 -4.01
C PRO A 92 -20.27 2.22 -3.18
N ALA A 93 -21.03 1.32 -3.80
CA ALA A 93 -21.58 0.15 -3.11
C ALA A 93 -20.47 -0.79 -2.60
N VAL A 94 -19.37 -0.95 -3.34
CA VAL A 94 -18.21 -1.75 -2.91
C VAL A 94 -17.50 -1.08 -1.74
N GLN A 95 -17.27 0.23 -1.80
CA GLN A 95 -16.68 0.98 -0.71
C GLN A 95 -17.50 0.85 0.59
N GLN A 96 -18.83 0.90 0.50
CA GLN A 96 -19.71 0.71 1.65
C GLN A 96 -19.57 -0.68 2.26
N VAL A 97 -19.53 -1.71 1.42
CA VAL A 97 -19.39 -3.10 1.91
C VAL A 97 -18.01 -3.32 2.53
N LEU A 98 -16.93 -2.78 1.95
CA LEU A 98 -15.60 -2.85 2.53
C LEU A 98 -15.52 -2.18 3.91
N ARG A 99 -16.24 -1.08 4.14
CA ARG A 99 -16.34 -0.46 5.48
C ARG A 99 -16.96 -1.39 6.51
N THR A 100 -17.89 -2.25 6.14
CA THR A 100 -18.48 -3.21 7.07
C THR A 100 -17.51 -4.30 7.52
N LEU A 101 -16.42 -4.50 6.79
CA LEU A 101 -15.36 -5.44 7.14
C LEU A 101 -14.36 -4.86 8.16
N GLU A 102 -14.24 -3.54 8.25
CA GLU A 102 -13.27 -2.85 9.11
C GLU A 102 -13.29 -3.34 10.57
N PRO A 103 -14.46 -3.47 11.26
CA PRO A 103 -14.49 -3.98 12.63
C PRO A 103 -13.95 -5.40 12.79
N ALA A 104 -14.22 -6.28 11.83
CA ALA A 104 -13.68 -7.64 11.82
C ALA A 104 -12.17 -7.67 11.65
N LEU A 105 -11.62 -6.81 10.78
CA LEU A 105 -10.19 -6.63 10.62
C LEU A 105 -9.54 -6.01 11.86
N GLN A 106 -10.20 -5.06 12.52
CA GLN A 106 -9.72 -4.49 13.78
C GLN A 106 -9.62 -5.53 14.90
N GLN A 107 -10.56 -6.47 14.97
CA GLN A 107 -10.46 -7.61 15.87
C GLN A 107 -9.31 -8.52 15.48
N LEU A 108 -9.19 -8.88 14.21
CA LEU A 108 -8.15 -9.77 13.71
C LEU A 108 -6.74 -9.26 14.06
N VAL A 109 -6.43 -8.01 13.79
CA VAL A 109 -5.07 -7.46 14.00
C VAL A 109 -4.66 -7.42 15.48
N ARG A 110 -5.58 -7.57 16.42
CA ARG A 110 -5.28 -7.71 17.85
C ARG A 110 -4.69 -9.06 18.19
N TYR A 111 -5.10 -10.10 17.47
CA TYR A 111 -4.71 -11.48 17.72
C TYR A 111 -3.69 -12.00 16.71
N ASP A 112 -3.72 -11.47 15.50
CA ASP A 112 -2.89 -11.92 14.39
C ASP A 112 -2.18 -10.75 13.69
N PRO A 113 -0.99 -10.34 14.21
CA PRO A 113 -0.19 -9.29 13.61
C PRO A 113 0.43 -9.69 12.26
N ALA A 114 0.44 -10.98 11.90
CA ALA A 114 0.91 -11.46 10.61
C ALA A 114 0.13 -10.87 9.43
N PHE A 115 -1.08 -10.37 9.68
CA PHE A 115 -1.86 -9.62 8.70
C PHE A 115 -1.05 -8.51 8.00
N PHE A 116 -0.15 -7.82 8.72
CA PHE A 116 0.65 -6.72 8.13
C PHE A 116 1.90 -7.20 7.39
N SER A 117 2.48 -8.32 7.79
CA SER A 117 3.74 -8.81 7.26
C SER A 117 3.60 -9.90 6.19
N ASP A 118 2.51 -10.66 6.23
CA ASP A 118 2.26 -11.76 5.32
C ASP A 118 1.30 -11.35 4.19
N ALA A 119 1.83 -11.26 2.96
CA ALA A 119 1.03 -10.97 1.78
C ALA A 119 0.04 -12.10 1.43
N THR A 120 0.32 -13.32 1.88
CA THR A 120 -0.53 -14.49 1.66
C THR A 120 -1.58 -14.69 2.76
N HIS A 121 -1.65 -13.76 3.71
CA HIS A 121 -2.62 -13.81 4.81
C HIS A 121 -4.06 -13.83 4.28
N PRO A 122 -4.94 -14.75 4.75
CA PRO A 122 -6.29 -14.95 4.20
C PRO A 122 -7.15 -13.68 4.17
N ALA A 123 -7.04 -12.82 5.19
CA ALA A 123 -7.78 -11.57 5.22
C ALA A 123 -7.29 -10.56 4.16
N ARG A 124 -6.00 -10.54 3.84
CA ARG A 124 -5.46 -9.73 2.73
C ARG A 124 -5.92 -10.27 1.39
N GLN A 125 -5.81 -11.58 1.19
CA GLN A 125 -6.29 -12.23 -0.01
C GLN A 125 -7.79 -12.01 -0.24
N LEU A 126 -8.59 -11.97 0.84
CA LEU A 126 -10.02 -11.64 0.74
C LEU A 126 -10.24 -10.20 0.26
N LEU A 127 -9.51 -9.23 0.83
CA LEU A 127 -9.59 -7.83 0.38
C LEU A 127 -9.17 -7.69 -1.08
N ASP A 128 -8.06 -8.31 -1.46
CA ASP A 128 -7.52 -8.26 -2.82
C ASP A 128 -8.49 -8.90 -3.82
N ALA A 129 -9.03 -10.08 -3.51
CA ALA A 129 -9.97 -10.80 -4.37
C ALA A 129 -11.28 -10.02 -4.59
N VAL A 130 -11.84 -9.42 -3.52
CA VAL A 130 -13.05 -8.59 -3.62
C VAL A 130 -12.78 -7.32 -4.41
N THR A 131 -11.65 -6.65 -4.16
CA THR A 131 -11.25 -5.43 -4.87
C THR A 131 -11.02 -5.72 -6.35
N GLU A 132 -10.22 -6.72 -6.68
CA GLU A 132 -9.92 -7.11 -8.05
C GLU A 132 -11.19 -7.48 -8.82
N ARG A 133 -12.05 -8.28 -8.20
CA ARG A 133 -13.34 -8.65 -8.83
C ARG A 133 -14.24 -7.44 -9.03
N SER A 134 -14.26 -6.50 -8.10
CA SER A 134 -15.07 -5.29 -8.20
C SER A 134 -14.65 -4.39 -9.36
N LEU A 135 -13.35 -4.37 -9.71
CA LEU A 135 -12.82 -3.60 -10.83
C LEU A 135 -13.24 -4.15 -12.21
N SER A 136 -13.76 -5.37 -12.27
CA SER A 136 -14.33 -5.93 -13.52
C SER A 136 -15.69 -5.34 -13.88
N PHE A 137 -16.32 -4.58 -12.98
CA PHE A 137 -17.61 -3.92 -13.21
C PHE A 137 -17.40 -2.42 -13.45
N GLU A 138 -17.89 -1.92 -14.59
CA GLU A 138 -17.78 -0.51 -14.95
C GLU A 138 -18.80 0.38 -14.23
N SER A 139 -19.90 -0.20 -13.76
CA SER A 139 -20.97 0.49 -13.04
C SER A 139 -21.79 -0.44 -12.17
N GLU A 140 -22.57 0.12 -11.25
CA GLU A 140 -23.50 -0.64 -10.40
C GLU A 140 -24.65 -1.29 -11.20
N ALA A 141 -24.92 -0.80 -12.42
CA ALA A 141 -25.89 -1.38 -13.33
C ALA A 141 -25.32 -2.50 -14.21
N ALA A 142 -24.03 -2.80 -14.10
CA ALA A 142 -23.39 -3.86 -14.90
C ALA A 142 -23.99 -5.24 -14.60
N PRO A 143 -24.15 -6.10 -15.60
CA PRO A 143 -24.68 -7.44 -15.41
C PRO A 143 -23.86 -8.22 -14.36
N GLY A 144 -24.55 -8.79 -13.38
CA GLY A 144 -23.93 -9.57 -12.31
C GLY A 144 -23.40 -8.77 -11.12
N PHE A 145 -23.33 -7.43 -11.20
CA PHE A 145 -22.88 -6.60 -10.06
C PHE A 145 -23.76 -6.75 -8.83
N GLU A 146 -25.07 -6.74 -9.00
CA GLU A 146 -26.02 -6.91 -7.88
C GLU A 146 -25.82 -8.25 -7.17
N ARG A 147 -25.62 -9.33 -7.93
CA ARG A 147 -25.31 -10.64 -7.35
C ARG A 147 -23.98 -10.62 -6.61
N PHE A 148 -22.95 -10.02 -7.19
CA PHE A 148 -21.62 -9.88 -6.59
C PHE A 148 -21.71 -9.13 -5.25
N ILE A 149 -22.30 -7.93 -5.24
CA ILE A 149 -22.35 -7.08 -4.03
C ILE A 149 -23.21 -7.73 -2.92
N ARG A 150 -24.27 -8.45 -3.27
CA ARG A 150 -25.07 -9.20 -2.32
C ARG A 150 -24.27 -10.31 -1.65
N LEU A 151 -23.54 -11.12 -2.42
CA LEU A 151 -22.70 -12.19 -1.91
C LEU A 151 -21.59 -11.66 -0.98
N VAL A 152 -20.93 -10.58 -1.38
CA VAL A 152 -19.87 -9.96 -0.55
C VAL A 152 -20.47 -9.40 0.74
N ARG A 153 -21.65 -8.76 0.68
CA ARG A 153 -22.33 -8.22 1.85
C ARG A 153 -22.72 -9.32 2.84
N GLU A 154 -23.28 -10.43 2.38
CA GLU A 154 -23.62 -11.59 3.20
C GLU A 154 -22.39 -12.21 3.85
N ALA A 155 -21.31 -12.37 3.06
CA ALA A 155 -20.04 -12.90 3.54
C ALA A 155 -19.41 -12.04 4.64
N PHE A 156 -19.43 -10.71 4.48
CA PHE A 156 -18.88 -9.77 5.45
C PHE A 156 -19.77 -9.62 6.69
N ALA A 157 -21.09 -9.70 6.53
CA ALA A 157 -22.01 -9.74 7.66
C ALA A 157 -21.78 -10.99 8.53
N HIS A 158 -21.47 -12.13 7.90
CA HIS A 158 -21.10 -13.35 8.61
C HIS A 158 -19.80 -13.18 9.41
N LEU A 159 -18.78 -12.53 8.86
CA LEU A 159 -17.54 -12.20 9.58
C LEU A 159 -17.78 -11.25 10.74
N GLY A 160 -18.61 -10.22 10.56
CA GLY A 160 -18.93 -9.26 11.63
C GLY A 160 -19.78 -9.83 12.77
N GLY A 161 -20.47 -10.94 12.55
CA GLY A 161 -21.35 -11.59 13.52
C GLY A 161 -20.66 -12.62 14.43
N GLN A 162 -19.37 -12.90 14.25
CA GLN A 162 -18.63 -13.90 15.02
C GLN A 162 -17.35 -13.32 15.63
N PRO A 163 -16.88 -13.89 16.76
CA PRO A 163 -15.60 -13.48 17.33
C PRO A 163 -14.45 -13.86 16.39
N ILE A 164 -13.56 -12.91 16.14
CA ILE A 164 -12.39 -13.09 15.27
C ILE A 164 -11.15 -13.22 16.13
N GLU A 165 -10.66 -14.43 16.30
CA GLU A 165 -9.43 -14.73 17.05
C GLU A 165 -8.26 -15.16 16.14
N ASN A 166 -8.55 -15.50 14.89
CA ASN A 166 -7.57 -15.95 13.91
C ASN A 166 -8.06 -15.72 12.47
N ALA A 167 -7.22 -16.07 11.49
CA ALA A 167 -7.50 -15.90 10.07
C ALA A 167 -8.47 -16.93 9.45
N GLN A 168 -8.85 -17.98 10.16
CA GLN A 168 -9.70 -19.07 9.63
C GLN A 168 -11.05 -18.60 9.06
N PRO A 169 -11.81 -17.71 9.74
CA PRO A 169 -13.06 -17.22 9.18
C PRO A 169 -12.87 -16.50 7.83
N PHE A 170 -11.80 -15.77 7.68
CA PHE A 170 -11.49 -15.08 6.42
C PHE A 170 -11.14 -16.06 5.30
N ALA A 171 -10.39 -17.12 5.61
CA ALA A 171 -10.08 -18.18 4.64
C ALA A 171 -11.34 -18.91 4.17
N ALA A 172 -12.25 -19.20 5.09
CA ALA A 172 -13.52 -19.85 4.76
C ALA A 172 -14.40 -18.99 3.86
N VAL A 173 -14.50 -17.70 4.18
CA VAL A 173 -15.28 -16.72 3.40
C VAL A 173 -14.66 -16.52 2.02
N LEU A 174 -13.33 -16.38 1.92
CA LEU A 174 -12.62 -16.26 0.66
C LEU A 174 -12.93 -17.45 -0.27
N LYS A 175 -12.81 -18.67 0.26
CA LYS A 175 -13.10 -19.89 -0.48
C LYS A 175 -14.56 -19.95 -0.95
N ALA A 176 -15.50 -19.58 -0.07
CA ALA A 176 -16.91 -19.55 -0.41
C ALA A 176 -17.24 -18.54 -1.52
N LEU A 177 -16.64 -17.36 -1.48
CA LEU A 177 -16.81 -16.34 -2.52
C LEU A 177 -16.18 -16.77 -3.84
N GLN A 178 -14.99 -17.37 -3.83
CA GLN A 178 -14.35 -17.88 -5.04
C GLN A 178 -15.23 -18.92 -5.75
N LEU A 179 -15.77 -19.88 -5.00
CA LEU A 179 -16.70 -20.89 -5.55
C LEU A 179 -18.01 -20.28 -6.07
N ALA A 180 -18.50 -19.20 -5.47
CA ALA A 180 -19.72 -18.54 -5.91
C ALA A 180 -19.53 -17.64 -7.15
N TRP A 181 -18.27 -17.32 -7.48
CA TRP A 181 -17.89 -16.51 -8.64
C TRP A 181 -17.49 -17.32 -9.87
N GLU A 182 -17.26 -18.63 -9.71
CA GLU A 182 -17.06 -19.58 -10.83
C GLU A 182 -18.39 -19.84 -11.56
#